data_6ab8cd14fcab1eaf33d925a5b45e1387
#
_entry.id   6ab8cd14fcab1eaf33d925a5b45e1387
#
_cell.length_a   1.000
_cell.length_b   1.000
_cell.length_c   1.000
_cell.angle_alpha   90.00
_cell.angle_beta   90.00
_cell.angle_gamma   90.00
#
_symmetry.space_group_name_H-M   'P 1'
#
loop_
_entity.id
_entity.type
_entity.pdbx_description
1 polymer ?
#
loop_
_entity_poly.entity_id
_entity_poly.type
_entity_poly.pdbx_seq_one_letter_code
_entity_poly.pdbx_strand_id
1 'polypeptide(L)'
;MAYYVGLDVSVKETSICIMDDKGVVAARTDVSTDPDLIAQFISKHASEVERVVHESGILAIWLTRELEKRGVPIICIDARLAHKALSGRINKSDQGDAEGLAQLARTGWFTQVHIRSEASERMRVLIGARERLIRMRKDLEGHVRGVLKVFGICMTSVATGKLRKGFRDQLAAAADTDPAIEMMSETFIPLHKTLCIARDAMDNEVR
;
A
#
# COMPACT_ATOMS: atom_id res chain seq x y z
N MET A 1 -23.95 27.75 -7.23
CA MET A 1 -23.73 27.51 -5.80
C MET A 1 -22.67 26.43 -5.71
N ALA A 2 -21.51 26.77 -5.18
CA ALA A 2 -20.38 25.85 -5.14
C ALA A 2 -20.59 24.76 -4.09
N TYR A 3 -20.21 23.53 -4.43
CA TYR A 3 -20.27 22.37 -3.51
C TYR A 3 -18.89 21.82 -3.23
N TYR A 4 -18.72 21.35 -2.03
CA TYR A 4 -17.51 20.75 -1.48
C TYR A 4 -17.82 19.35 -0.98
N VAL A 5 -17.00 18.39 -1.34
CA VAL A 5 -17.27 16.98 -1.07
C VAL A 5 -16.13 16.36 -0.27
N GLY A 6 -16.45 15.64 0.77
CA GLY A 6 -15.55 14.80 1.53
C GLY A 6 -15.85 13.33 1.26
N LEU A 7 -14.81 12.55 1.01
CA LEU A 7 -14.87 11.11 0.83
C LEU A 7 -14.03 10.43 1.93
N ASP A 8 -14.68 9.69 2.80
CA ASP A 8 -14.00 8.76 3.70
C ASP A 8 -13.99 7.38 3.05
N VAL A 9 -12.78 6.91 2.67
CA VAL A 9 -12.61 5.78 1.75
C VAL A 9 -12.08 4.56 2.49
N SER A 10 -12.87 3.50 2.54
CA SER A 10 -12.45 2.17 2.92
C SER A 10 -12.34 1.24 1.70
N VAL A 11 -11.86 0.01 1.91
CA VAL A 11 -11.71 -0.97 0.81
C VAL A 11 -13.06 -1.38 0.21
N LYS A 12 -14.11 -1.43 1.01
CA LYS A 12 -15.43 -1.93 0.60
C LYS A 12 -16.42 -0.81 0.35
N GLU A 13 -16.37 0.23 1.15
CA GLU A 13 -17.38 1.27 1.21
C GLU A 13 -16.75 2.64 1.33
N THR A 14 -17.38 3.63 0.72
CA THR A 14 -16.97 5.04 0.79
C THR A 14 -18.11 5.87 1.29
N SER A 15 -17.89 6.57 2.42
CA SER A 15 -18.82 7.55 2.95
C SER A 15 -18.62 8.88 2.23
N ILE A 16 -19.72 9.45 1.74
CA ILE A 16 -19.74 10.70 0.96
C ILE A 16 -20.53 11.76 1.71
N CYS A 17 -19.94 12.92 1.89
CA CYS A 17 -20.64 14.11 2.37
C CYS A 17 -20.49 15.27 1.39
N ILE A 18 -21.61 15.82 0.95
CA ILE A 18 -21.69 17.00 0.08
C ILE A 18 -22.16 18.18 0.90
N MET A 19 -21.44 19.28 0.81
CA MET A 19 -21.66 20.49 1.60
C MET A 19 -21.66 21.72 0.70
N ASP A 20 -22.53 22.70 1.01
CA ASP A 20 -22.54 23.97 0.29
C ASP A 20 -21.45 24.95 0.80
N ASP A 21 -21.38 26.12 0.19
CA ASP A 21 -20.45 27.21 0.53
C ASP A 21 -20.66 27.77 1.96
N LYS A 22 -21.85 27.60 2.54
CA LYS A 22 -22.18 28.00 3.91
C LYS A 22 -21.85 26.94 4.95
N GLY A 23 -21.46 25.74 4.51
CA GLY A 23 -21.17 24.62 5.40
C GLY A 23 -22.41 23.80 5.78
N VAL A 24 -23.53 23.96 5.04
CA VAL A 24 -24.71 23.13 5.24
C VAL A 24 -24.60 21.86 4.42
N VAL A 25 -24.89 20.74 5.04
CA VAL A 25 -24.86 19.44 4.37
C VAL A 25 -26.06 19.33 3.43
N ALA A 26 -25.75 19.20 2.12
CA ALA A 26 -26.74 19.05 1.07
C ALA A 26 -27.15 17.59 0.86
N ALA A 27 -26.18 16.67 0.94
CA ALA A 27 -26.43 15.23 0.81
C ALA A 27 -25.35 14.42 1.51
N ARG A 28 -25.69 13.20 1.96
CA ARG A 28 -24.74 12.18 2.44
C ARG A 28 -25.24 10.79 2.07
N THR A 29 -24.30 9.89 1.92
CA THR A 29 -24.58 8.47 1.66
C THR A 29 -23.31 7.63 1.91
N ASP A 30 -23.53 6.35 2.01
CA ASP A 30 -22.47 5.33 1.93
C ASP A 30 -22.71 4.54 0.63
N VAL A 31 -21.67 4.35 -0.16
CA VAL A 31 -21.70 3.57 -1.41
C VAL A 31 -20.55 2.58 -1.43
N SER A 32 -20.67 1.52 -2.19
CA SER A 32 -19.50 0.68 -2.49
C SER A 32 -18.37 1.53 -3.04
N THR A 33 -17.12 1.20 -2.72
CA THR A 33 -15.93 1.91 -3.22
C THR A 33 -15.74 1.63 -4.72
N ASP A 34 -16.63 2.21 -5.50
CA ASP A 34 -16.70 2.16 -6.95
C ASP A 34 -16.70 3.58 -7.52
N PRO A 35 -15.72 3.93 -8.38
CA PRO A 35 -15.60 5.28 -8.94
C PRO A 35 -16.85 5.76 -9.71
N ASP A 36 -17.59 4.84 -10.36
CA ASP A 36 -18.79 5.19 -11.10
C ASP A 36 -19.94 5.55 -10.16
N LEU A 37 -20.14 4.78 -9.08
CA LEU A 37 -21.16 5.07 -8.07
C LEU A 37 -20.85 6.37 -7.32
N ILE A 38 -19.60 6.62 -6.98
CA ILE A 38 -19.15 7.85 -6.32
C ILE A 38 -19.40 9.05 -7.24
N ALA A 39 -18.95 9.01 -8.48
CA ALA A 39 -19.13 10.09 -9.45
C ALA A 39 -20.61 10.34 -9.75
N GLN A 40 -21.41 9.29 -9.89
CA GLN A 40 -22.85 9.38 -10.12
C GLN A 40 -23.56 10.07 -8.94
N PHE A 41 -23.24 9.71 -7.71
CA PHE A 41 -23.83 10.34 -6.54
C PHE A 41 -23.49 11.82 -6.46
N ILE A 42 -22.21 12.16 -6.68
CA ILE A 42 -21.73 13.55 -6.69
C ILE A 42 -22.47 14.37 -7.77
N SER A 43 -22.51 13.89 -9.01
CA SER A 43 -23.14 14.61 -10.13
C SER A 43 -24.64 14.79 -9.94
N LYS A 44 -25.31 13.84 -9.27
CA LYS A 44 -26.74 13.91 -8.99
C LYS A 44 -27.10 14.98 -7.94
N HIS A 45 -26.22 15.19 -6.96
CA HIS A 45 -26.54 16.03 -5.77
C HIS A 45 -25.77 17.36 -5.76
N ALA A 46 -24.79 17.57 -6.64
CA ALA A 46 -24.00 18.79 -6.73
C ALA A 46 -23.85 19.20 -8.19
N SER A 47 -24.48 20.33 -8.57
CA SER A 47 -24.44 20.86 -9.94
C SER A 47 -23.11 21.53 -10.29
N GLU A 48 -22.41 22.06 -9.31
CA GLU A 48 -21.15 22.79 -9.48
C GLU A 48 -20.20 22.41 -8.32
N VAL A 49 -19.37 21.37 -8.56
CA VAL A 49 -18.43 20.87 -7.56
C VAL A 49 -17.11 21.63 -7.70
N GLU A 50 -16.77 22.40 -6.68
CA GLU A 50 -15.51 23.14 -6.61
C GLU A 50 -14.36 22.22 -6.24
N ARG A 51 -14.59 21.28 -5.30
CA ARG A 51 -13.53 20.46 -4.76
C ARG A 51 -14.06 19.19 -4.09
N VAL A 52 -13.42 18.07 -4.39
CA VAL A 52 -13.63 16.77 -3.72
C VAL A 52 -12.36 16.39 -3.01
N VAL A 53 -12.44 16.03 -1.73
CA VAL A 53 -11.27 15.71 -0.91
C VAL A 53 -11.38 14.31 -0.32
N HIS A 54 -10.30 13.56 -0.35
CA HIS A 54 -10.13 12.31 0.37
C HIS A 54 -8.73 12.19 0.98
N GLU A 55 -8.59 11.37 2.00
CA GLU A 55 -7.30 11.14 2.66
C GLU A 55 -6.38 10.21 1.89
N SER A 56 -5.07 10.40 2.08
CA SER A 56 -4.05 9.48 1.58
C SER A 56 -4.16 8.12 2.28
N GLY A 57 -4.45 7.09 1.51
CA GLY A 57 -4.64 5.71 1.96
C GLY A 57 -4.22 4.71 0.87
N ILE A 58 -4.50 3.43 1.11
CA ILE A 58 -4.10 2.34 0.21
C ILE A 58 -4.71 2.51 -1.20
N LEU A 59 -5.96 2.97 -1.28
CA LEU A 59 -6.68 3.16 -2.54
C LEU A 59 -6.52 4.56 -3.13
N ALA A 60 -5.85 5.48 -2.42
CA ALA A 60 -5.81 6.90 -2.78
C ALA A 60 -5.36 7.16 -4.22
N ILE A 61 -4.27 6.53 -4.66
CA ILE A 61 -3.70 6.76 -6.00
C ILE A 61 -4.64 6.26 -7.09
N TRP A 62 -5.21 5.06 -6.91
CA TRP A 62 -6.15 4.48 -7.85
C TRP A 62 -7.45 5.31 -7.92
N LEU A 63 -8.05 5.59 -6.78
CA LEU A 63 -9.34 6.30 -6.72
C LEU A 63 -9.22 7.73 -7.26
N THR A 64 -8.14 8.46 -6.92
CA THR A 64 -7.90 9.79 -7.48
C THR A 64 -7.90 9.75 -9.00
N ARG A 65 -7.11 8.86 -9.61
CA ARG A 65 -7.02 8.75 -11.07
C ARG A 65 -8.34 8.38 -11.72
N GLU A 66 -9.06 7.45 -11.13
CA GLU A 66 -10.35 7.01 -11.68
C GLU A 66 -11.42 8.09 -11.61
N LEU A 67 -11.44 8.88 -10.55
CA LEU A 67 -12.36 10.01 -10.41
C LEU A 67 -11.94 11.21 -11.30
N GLU A 68 -10.63 11.48 -11.44
CA GLU A 68 -10.13 12.48 -12.40
C GLU A 68 -10.54 12.17 -13.84
N LYS A 69 -10.46 10.89 -14.28
CA LYS A 69 -10.92 10.44 -15.60
C LYS A 69 -12.41 10.71 -15.84
N ARG A 70 -13.19 10.76 -14.77
CA ARG A 70 -14.64 11.07 -14.78
C ARG A 70 -14.94 12.55 -14.62
N GLY A 71 -13.91 13.40 -14.64
CA GLY A 71 -14.04 14.85 -14.53
C GLY A 71 -14.33 15.34 -13.10
N VAL A 72 -14.15 14.53 -12.09
CA VAL A 72 -14.33 14.93 -10.68
C VAL A 72 -13.11 15.73 -10.23
N PRO A 73 -13.27 16.96 -9.67
CA PRO A 73 -12.16 17.79 -9.18
C PRO A 73 -11.63 17.27 -7.83
N ILE A 74 -11.00 16.08 -7.86
CA ILE A 74 -10.57 15.36 -6.66
C ILE A 74 -9.16 15.77 -6.23
N ILE A 75 -8.96 15.88 -4.94
CA ILE A 75 -7.69 16.20 -4.30
C ILE A 75 -7.41 15.18 -3.19
N CYS A 76 -6.27 14.52 -3.26
CA CYS A 76 -5.77 13.69 -2.18
C CYS A 76 -5.06 14.57 -1.15
N ILE A 77 -5.37 14.41 0.15
CA ILE A 77 -4.77 15.17 1.23
C ILE A 77 -3.99 14.29 2.20
N ASP A 78 -3.07 14.90 2.97
CA ASP A 78 -2.30 14.19 4.00
C ASP A 78 -3.21 13.73 5.15
N ALA A 79 -3.33 12.40 5.31
CA ALA A 79 -4.20 11.79 6.31
C ALA A 79 -3.81 12.16 7.74
N ARG A 80 -2.51 12.34 8.05
CA ARG A 80 -2.05 12.70 9.41
C ARG A 80 -2.43 14.11 9.77
N LEU A 81 -2.30 15.04 8.83
CA LEU A 81 -2.68 16.44 9.03
C LEU A 81 -4.19 16.59 9.07
N ALA A 82 -4.93 15.90 8.21
CA ALA A 82 -6.38 15.86 8.24
C ALA A 82 -6.89 15.30 9.58
N HIS A 83 -6.40 14.14 10.01
CA HIS A 83 -6.74 13.57 11.31
C HIS A 83 -6.44 14.53 12.47
N LYS A 84 -5.30 15.22 12.45
CA LYS A 84 -4.95 16.22 13.46
C LYS A 84 -5.92 17.40 13.47
N ALA A 85 -6.34 17.89 12.30
CA ALA A 85 -7.31 18.97 12.17
C ALA A 85 -8.70 18.57 12.67
N LEU A 86 -9.08 17.29 12.49
CA LEU A 86 -10.40 16.75 12.86
C LEU A 86 -10.44 16.12 14.26
N SER A 87 -9.30 15.94 14.93
CA SER A 87 -9.19 15.24 16.23
C SER A 87 -9.92 15.92 17.39
N GLY A 88 -10.34 17.18 17.25
CA GLY A 88 -11.16 17.88 18.23
C GLY A 88 -12.65 17.50 18.25
N ARG A 89 -13.11 16.62 17.35
CA ARG A 89 -14.50 16.15 17.31
C ARG A 89 -14.72 15.00 18.32
N ILE A 90 -15.77 15.12 19.12
CA ILE A 90 -16.05 14.21 20.25
C ILE A 90 -16.65 12.88 19.80
N ASN A 91 -17.36 12.84 18.64
CA ASN A 91 -17.98 11.62 18.12
C ASN A 91 -17.35 11.20 16.80
N LYS A 92 -16.64 10.07 16.81
CA LYS A 92 -16.03 9.48 15.62
C LYS A 92 -17.01 8.51 14.95
N SER A 93 -17.38 8.81 13.71
CA SER A 93 -18.15 7.92 12.81
C SER A 93 -17.71 8.19 11.38
N ASP A 94 -17.81 7.20 10.52
CA ASP A 94 -17.38 7.29 9.11
C ASP A 94 -18.12 8.45 8.39
N GLN A 95 -19.40 8.66 8.66
CA GLN A 95 -20.14 9.82 8.16
C GLN A 95 -19.66 11.14 8.77
N GLY A 96 -19.22 11.15 10.03
CA GLY A 96 -18.59 12.30 10.67
C GLY A 96 -17.22 12.61 10.07
N ASP A 97 -16.47 11.58 9.70
CA ASP A 97 -15.16 11.74 9.07
C ASP A 97 -15.32 12.29 7.64
N ALA A 98 -16.26 11.80 6.83
CA ALA A 98 -16.61 12.36 5.51
C ALA A 98 -17.08 13.83 5.60
N GLU A 99 -17.89 14.19 6.61
CA GLU A 99 -18.29 15.58 6.86
C GLU A 99 -17.10 16.47 7.23
N GLY A 100 -16.17 15.94 8.03
CA GLY A 100 -14.92 16.63 8.35
C GLY A 100 -14.08 16.92 7.11
N LEU A 101 -13.95 15.94 6.22
CA LEU A 101 -13.25 16.10 4.95
C LEU A 101 -13.96 17.12 4.03
N ALA A 102 -15.29 17.14 3.99
CA ALA A 102 -16.05 18.17 3.27
C ALA A 102 -15.78 19.59 3.82
N GLN A 103 -15.66 19.74 5.14
CA GLN A 103 -15.25 21.01 5.74
C GLN A 103 -13.82 21.41 5.37
N LEU A 104 -12.88 20.47 5.34
CA LEU A 104 -11.53 20.75 4.87
C LEU A 104 -11.54 21.14 3.38
N ALA A 105 -12.35 20.46 2.56
CA ALA A 105 -12.55 20.82 1.16
C ALA A 105 -13.05 22.25 1.02
N ARG A 106 -14.05 22.65 1.82
CA ARG A 106 -14.66 23.97 1.79
C ARG A 106 -13.72 25.08 2.24
N THR A 107 -13.02 24.86 3.35
CA THR A 107 -12.14 25.90 3.95
C THR A 107 -10.79 25.99 3.23
N GLY A 108 -10.37 24.98 2.48
CA GLY A 108 -9.04 24.90 1.88
C GLY A 108 -7.93 24.63 2.91
N TRP A 109 -8.27 24.29 4.14
CA TRP A 109 -7.30 24.10 5.23
C TRP A 109 -6.80 22.64 5.26
N PHE A 110 -6.01 22.28 4.28
CA PHE A 110 -5.38 20.96 4.14
C PHE A 110 -4.04 21.05 3.42
N THR A 111 -3.27 19.99 3.47
CA THR A 111 -2.05 19.82 2.68
C THR A 111 -2.31 18.77 1.61
N GLN A 112 -2.20 19.17 0.34
CA GLN A 112 -2.35 18.27 -0.80
C GLN A 112 -1.18 17.30 -0.88
N VAL A 113 -1.48 16.03 -1.18
CA VAL A 113 -0.50 15.00 -1.49
C VAL A 113 -0.40 14.87 -3.01
N HIS A 114 0.81 14.95 -3.52
CA HIS A 114 1.07 14.73 -4.94
C HIS A 114 0.84 13.26 -5.33
N ILE A 115 -0.04 13.02 -6.27
CA ILE A 115 -0.27 11.70 -6.87
C ILE A 115 0.81 11.45 -7.93
N ARG A 116 1.62 10.42 -7.70
CA ARG A 116 2.71 10.06 -8.60
C ARG A 116 2.19 9.59 -9.95
N SER A 117 3.05 9.67 -10.98
CA SER A 117 2.72 9.12 -12.30
C SER A 117 2.57 7.58 -12.26
N GLU A 118 1.84 7.02 -13.21
CA GLU A 118 1.70 5.55 -13.32
C GLU A 118 3.04 4.85 -13.49
N ALA A 119 3.95 5.44 -14.27
CA ALA A 119 5.29 4.90 -14.47
C ALA A 119 6.07 4.82 -13.16
N SER A 120 6.00 5.87 -12.33
CA SER A 120 6.64 5.89 -11.01
C SER A 120 6.04 4.85 -10.06
N GLU A 121 4.71 4.64 -10.09
CA GLU A 121 4.07 3.63 -9.25
C GLU A 121 4.39 2.20 -9.72
N ARG A 122 4.42 1.94 -11.03
CA ARG A 122 4.88 0.64 -11.56
C ARG A 122 6.29 0.32 -11.09
N MET A 123 7.20 1.28 -11.22
CA MET A 123 8.59 1.12 -10.75
C MET A 123 8.66 0.85 -9.26
N ARG A 124 7.88 1.57 -8.44
CA ARG A 124 7.81 1.37 -7.00
C ARG A 124 7.33 -0.02 -6.61
N VAL A 125 6.31 -0.55 -7.31
CA VAL A 125 5.80 -1.91 -7.09
C VAL A 125 6.89 -2.94 -7.37
N LEU A 126 7.62 -2.80 -8.49
CA LEU A 126 8.71 -3.71 -8.86
C LEU A 126 9.87 -3.67 -7.85
N ILE A 127 10.29 -2.46 -7.45
CA ILE A 127 11.33 -2.28 -6.42
C ILE A 127 10.89 -2.91 -5.10
N GLY A 128 9.65 -2.67 -4.66
CA GLY A 128 9.11 -3.23 -3.43
C GLY A 128 9.04 -4.76 -3.45
N ALA A 129 8.60 -5.35 -4.57
CA ALA A 129 8.59 -6.80 -4.77
C ALA A 129 10.01 -7.39 -4.72
N ARG A 130 10.97 -6.76 -5.41
CA ARG A 130 12.38 -7.13 -5.37
C ARG A 130 12.95 -7.10 -3.95
N GLU A 131 12.72 -6.04 -3.21
CA GLU A 131 13.16 -5.92 -1.82
C GLU A 131 12.54 -6.98 -0.91
N ARG A 132 11.28 -7.34 -1.13
CA ARG A 132 10.61 -8.41 -0.41
C ARG A 132 11.29 -9.76 -0.65
N LEU A 133 11.62 -10.09 -1.90
CA LEU A 133 12.34 -11.31 -2.26
C LEU A 133 13.72 -11.38 -1.60
N ILE A 134 14.44 -10.25 -1.55
CA ILE A 134 15.75 -10.17 -0.86
C ILE A 134 15.59 -10.45 0.63
N ARG A 135 14.57 -9.86 1.28
CA ARG A 135 14.30 -10.09 2.71
C ARG A 135 13.97 -11.56 2.98
N MET A 136 13.03 -12.14 2.23
CA MET A 136 12.65 -13.56 2.37
C MET A 136 13.87 -14.50 2.24
N ARG A 137 14.76 -14.25 1.26
CA ARG A 137 15.98 -15.02 1.10
C ARG A 137 16.91 -14.89 2.31
N LYS A 138 17.14 -13.66 2.80
CA LYS A 138 17.99 -13.41 3.98
C LYS A 138 17.43 -14.06 5.24
N ASP A 139 16.11 -13.99 5.42
CA ASP A 139 15.42 -14.59 6.57
C ASP A 139 15.56 -16.11 6.54
N LEU A 140 15.38 -16.74 5.36
CA LEU A 140 15.62 -18.16 5.17
C LEU A 140 17.06 -18.56 5.51
N GLU A 141 18.05 -17.84 4.96
CA GLU A 141 19.46 -18.08 5.22
C GLU A 141 19.81 -17.91 6.70
N GLY A 142 19.24 -16.89 7.36
CA GLY A 142 19.43 -16.63 8.78
C GLY A 142 18.85 -17.74 9.66
N HIS A 143 17.64 -18.20 9.33
CA HIS A 143 16.98 -19.31 10.00
C HIS A 143 17.80 -20.58 9.93
N VAL A 144 18.21 -20.99 8.73
CA VAL A 144 19.02 -22.20 8.51
C VAL A 144 20.32 -22.14 9.27
N ARG A 145 21.06 -21.02 9.20
CA ARG A 145 22.30 -20.85 9.98
C ARG A 145 22.07 -20.94 11.50
N GLY A 146 20.93 -20.46 11.96
CA GLY A 146 20.55 -20.55 13.38
C GLY A 146 20.32 -22.00 13.82
N VAL A 147 19.50 -22.72 13.06
CA VAL A 147 19.14 -24.12 13.34
C VAL A 147 20.38 -25.04 13.29
N LEU A 148 21.22 -24.92 12.29
CA LEU A 148 22.42 -25.76 12.13
C LEU A 148 23.39 -25.64 13.33
N LYS A 149 23.42 -24.51 14.02
CA LYS A 149 24.22 -24.34 15.24
C LYS A 149 23.80 -25.27 16.40
N VAL A 150 22.55 -25.67 16.47
CA VAL A 150 22.03 -26.62 17.45
C VAL A 150 22.72 -27.97 17.26
N PHE A 151 23.10 -28.29 16.03
CA PHE A 151 23.84 -29.50 15.66
C PHE A 151 25.38 -29.29 15.62
N GLY A 152 25.86 -28.15 16.12
CA GLY A 152 27.29 -27.82 16.11
C GLY A 152 27.85 -27.42 14.73
N ILE A 153 26.97 -27.25 13.74
CA ILE A 153 27.36 -26.91 12.36
C ILE A 153 27.36 -25.41 12.16
N CYS A 154 28.53 -24.83 11.90
CA CYS A 154 28.69 -23.41 11.63
C CYS A 154 28.94 -23.17 10.13
N MET A 155 27.96 -22.59 9.44
CA MET A 155 28.13 -22.16 8.04
C MET A 155 29.05 -20.95 7.97
N THR A 156 30.09 -21.05 7.14
CA THR A 156 31.02 -19.92 6.89
C THR A 156 30.38 -18.88 5.98
N SER A 157 30.78 -17.60 6.16
CA SER A 157 30.41 -16.55 5.20
C SER A 157 31.19 -16.79 3.89
N VAL A 158 30.48 -16.85 2.77
CA VAL A 158 31.07 -16.99 1.45
C VAL A 158 31.27 -15.59 0.84
N ALA A 159 32.41 -15.39 0.17
CA ALA A 159 32.72 -14.09 -0.45
C ALA A 159 31.64 -13.61 -1.43
N THR A 160 31.46 -12.30 -1.51
CA THR A 160 30.47 -11.61 -2.32
C THR A 160 30.50 -12.10 -3.78
N GLY A 161 29.35 -12.48 -4.33
CA GLY A 161 29.23 -13.01 -5.71
C GLY A 161 29.05 -14.53 -5.79
N LYS A 162 29.64 -15.30 -4.87
CA LYS A 162 29.44 -16.77 -4.75
C LYS A 162 28.48 -17.16 -3.62
N LEU A 163 27.95 -16.17 -2.88
CA LEU A 163 27.15 -16.34 -1.66
C LEU A 163 25.96 -17.28 -1.83
N ARG A 164 25.27 -17.21 -2.97
CA ARG A 164 24.02 -17.96 -3.17
C ARG A 164 24.27 -19.44 -3.41
N LYS A 165 25.28 -19.77 -4.22
CA LYS A 165 25.68 -21.16 -4.45
C LYS A 165 26.31 -21.73 -3.19
N GLY A 166 27.23 -21.01 -2.57
CA GLY A 166 27.91 -21.43 -1.35
C GLY A 166 26.98 -21.71 -0.17
N PHE A 167 25.87 -20.97 -0.02
CA PHE A 167 24.84 -21.29 0.98
C PHE A 167 24.22 -22.67 0.73
N ARG A 168 23.79 -22.94 -0.52
CA ARG A 168 23.17 -24.22 -0.88
C ARG A 168 24.14 -25.38 -0.78
N ASP A 169 25.38 -25.18 -1.22
CA ASP A 169 26.42 -26.21 -1.17
C ASP A 169 26.76 -26.60 0.30
N GLN A 170 26.83 -25.63 1.20
CA GLN A 170 27.05 -25.88 2.63
C GLN A 170 25.85 -26.58 3.29
N LEU A 171 24.61 -26.21 2.95
CA LEU A 171 23.41 -26.85 3.46
C LEU A 171 23.30 -28.29 2.95
N ALA A 172 23.60 -28.53 1.66
CA ALA A 172 23.61 -29.87 1.09
C ALA A 172 24.69 -30.76 1.76
N ALA A 173 25.87 -30.21 2.02
CA ALA A 173 26.95 -30.95 2.69
C ALA A 173 26.62 -31.29 4.15
N ALA A 174 25.70 -30.55 4.79
CA ALA A 174 25.25 -30.84 6.15
C ALA A 174 24.13 -31.88 6.20
N ALA A 175 23.49 -32.22 5.08
CA ALA A 175 22.33 -33.09 5.02
C ALA A 175 22.56 -34.48 5.62
N ASP A 176 23.71 -35.09 5.38
CA ASP A 176 24.05 -36.43 5.85
C ASP A 176 24.27 -36.51 7.37
N THR A 177 24.22 -35.38 8.09
CA THR A 177 24.53 -35.35 9.52
C THR A 177 23.36 -35.79 10.40
N ASP A 178 22.12 -35.47 9.95
CA ASP A 178 20.91 -35.75 10.72
C ASP A 178 19.69 -35.76 9.80
N PRO A 179 18.73 -36.70 9.96
CA PRO A 179 17.51 -36.75 9.13
C PRO A 179 16.67 -35.46 9.09
N ALA A 180 16.69 -34.67 10.16
CA ALA A 180 15.98 -33.37 10.19
C ALA A 180 16.70 -32.33 9.32
N ILE A 181 18.02 -32.39 9.27
CA ILE A 181 18.83 -31.52 8.37
C ILE A 181 18.66 -31.95 6.92
N GLU A 182 18.60 -33.25 6.63
CA GLU A 182 18.31 -33.78 5.31
C GLU A 182 16.97 -33.24 4.79
N MET A 183 15.88 -33.42 5.54
CA MET A 183 14.55 -32.91 5.17
C MET A 183 14.53 -31.38 5.00
N MET A 184 15.22 -30.64 5.88
CA MET A 184 15.37 -29.19 5.76
C MET A 184 16.15 -28.81 4.49
N SER A 185 17.20 -29.55 4.14
CA SER A 185 18.00 -29.33 2.93
C SER A 185 17.17 -29.55 1.66
N GLU A 186 16.43 -30.65 1.58
CA GLU A 186 15.53 -30.96 0.47
C GLU A 186 14.47 -29.89 0.27
N THR A 187 13.94 -29.33 1.35
CA THR A 187 12.91 -28.28 1.31
C THR A 187 13.49 -26.91 0.96
N PHE A 188 14.57 -26.51 1.61
CA PHE A 188 15.04 -25.12 1.57
C PHE A 188 16.01 -24.83 0.42
N ILE A 189 16.71 -25.81 -0.13
CA ILE A 189 17.57 -25.58 -1.29
C ILE A 189 16.77 -25.17 -2.54
N PRO A 190 15.69 -25.89 -2.93
CA PRO A 190 14.83 -25.48 -4.03
C PRO A 190 14.18 -24.11 -3.80
N LEU A 191 13.65 -23.87 -2.58
CA LEU A 191 13.03 -22.60 -2.23
C LEU A 191 14.02 -21.43 -2.35
N HIS A 192 15.23 -21.57 -1.80
CA HIS A 192 16.28 -20.57 -1.93
C HIS A 192 16.65 -20.29 -3.38
N LYS A 193 16.73 -21.35 -4.22
CA LYS A 193 16.99 -21.21 -5.66
C LYS A 193 15.89 -20.42 -6.34
N THR A 194 14.62 -20.73 -6.05
CA THR A 194 13.46 -20.01 -6.59
C THR A 194 13.46 -18.54 -6.19
N LEU A 195 13.74 -18.22 -4.93
CA LEU A 195 13.86 -16.83 -4.49
C LEU A 195 14.96 -16.06 -5.20
N CYS A 196 16.09 -16.72 -5.48
CA CYS A 196 17.19 -16.11 -6.25
C CYS A 196 16.78 -15.82 -7.69
N ILE A 197 16.13 -16.78 -8.37
CA ILE A 197 15.66 -16.62 -9.75
C ILE A 197 14.61 -15.51 -9.84
N ALA A 198 13.63 -15.53 -8.97
CA ALA A 198 12.57 -14.51 -8.93
C ALA A 198 13.15 -13.10 -8.71
N ARG A 199 14.12 -12.96 -7.79
CA ARG A 199 14.82 -11.68 -7.57
C ARG A 199 15.61 -11.24 -8.82
N ASP A 200 16.29 -12.15 -9.52
CA ASP A 200 17.04 -11.81 -10.72
C ASP A 200 16.13 -11.39 -11.87
N ALA A 201 14.93 -11.98 -11.98
CA ALA A 201 13.90 -11.53 -12.91
C ALA A 201 13.46 -10.08 -12.59
N MET A 202 13.20 -9.74 -11.31
CA MET A 202 12.87 -8.37 -10.92
C MET A 202 14.04 -7.39 -11.17
N ASP A 203 15.29 -7.81 -10.99
CA ASP A 203 16.47 -6.97 -11.31
C ASP A 203 16.52 -6.58 -12.79
N ASN A 204 16.07 -7.44 -13.69
CA ASN A 204 16.03 -7.17 -15.13
C ASN A 204 14.92 -6.18 -15.51
N GLU A 205 13.78 -6.22 -14.82
CA GLU A 205 12.66 -5.30 -15.08
C GLU A 205 12.88 -3.89 -14.50
N VAL A 206 13.74 -3.76 -13.49
CA VAL A 206 14.04 -2.49 -12.82
C VAL A 206 15.18 -1.71 -13.50
N ARG A 207 15.95 -2.35 -14.38
CA ARG A 207 17.04 -1.72 -15.15
C ARG A 207 16.53 -1.01 -16.41
#